data_f048b6d4dceb8eb585d72aaaa1f28228
#
_entry.id   f048b6d4dceb8eb585d72aaaa1f28228
#
_cell.length_a   1.000
_cell.length_b   1.000
_cell.length_c   1.000
_cell.angle_alpha   90.00
_cell.angle_beta   90.00
_cell.angle_gamma   90.00
#
_symmetry.space_group_name_H-M   'P 1'
#
loop_
_entity.id
_entity.type
_entity.pdbx_description
1 polymer ?
#
loop_
_entity_poly.entity_id
_entity_poly.type
_entity_poly.pdbx_seq_one_letter_code
_entity_poly.pdbx_strand_id
1 'polypeptide(L)'
;MTLELYPTLKCNLDCSFCDTTERHQPRQDELPLARHLEILDEAAELGVKRVFILGGGEPLVARDLTPPIMRRVKELGMEGVLTTNGTILPRSLATQLLDTGWDELHVSIDGPEASIHDTLRGVPGAFAKTVRNLCRLNVMRGTRATPRLALHMVVTNTNHHTLPAMVRLGHALGCFRIDFDHLIAYRPEQLALALPEAQRRELPSIVRRAQDQAQALGIATTLENLIEGPQRGEAPPPSEGVGLENAPCLKAWHYLVVQADGRTSPCCVLAGQGESAASTSLDTLWRESDFLGQVRAGMIAGEPLPRCRECSPNILAHERHIRSHLREVMKP
;
A
#
# COMPACT_ATOMS: atom_id res chain seq x y z
N MET A 1 -14.35 8.22 -0.73
CA MET A 1 -13.51 7.96 0.44
C MET A 1 -12.90 6.57 0.33
N THR A 2 -11.73 6.35 0.91
CA THR A 2 -10.99 5.07 0.89
C THR A 2 -10.77 4.61 2.33
N LEU A 3 -11.00 3.33 2.59
CA LEU A 3 -10.65 2.65 3.84
C LEU A 3 -9.45 1.74 3.60
N GLU A 4 -8.47 1.81 4.47
CA GLU A 4 -7.35 0.86 4.54
C GLU A 4 -7.51 0.03 5.81
N LEU A 5 -7.53 -1.28 5.69
CA LEU A 5 -7.82 -2.20 6.79
C LEU A 5 -6.68 -3.21 6.98
N TYR A 6 -6.17 -3.31 8.21
CA TYR A 6 -5.13 -4.25 8.61
C TYR A 6 -5.75 -5.41 9.41
N PRO A 7 -5.94 -6.58 8.80
CA PRO A 7 -6.56 -7.70 9.52
C PRO A 7 -5.65 -8.28 10.62
N THR A 8 -4.32 -8.17 10.46
CA THR A 8 -3.35 -8.78 11.39
C THR A 8 -1.97 -8.15 11.27
N LEU A 9 -1.22 -8.18 12.36
CA LEU A 9 0.21 -7.86 12.37
C LEU A 9 1.10 -9.10 12.12
N LYS A 10 0.53 -10.32 12.13
CA LYS A 10 1.28 -11.54 11.85
C LYS A 10 1.70 -11.65 10.39
N CYS A 11 2.92 -12.10 10.17
CA CYS A 11 3.46 -12.36 8.85
C CYS A 11 4.22 -13.69 8.84
N ASN A 12 4.22 -14.34 7.69
CA ASN A 12 4.99 -15.56 7.45
C ASN A 12 6.33 -15.30 6.73
N LEU A 13 6.69 -14.02 6.52
CA LEU A 13 7.99 -13.59 6.00
C LEU A 13 8.73 -12.74 7.04
N ASP A 14 10.03 -12.52 6.81
CA ASP A 14 10.93 -11.79 7.68
C ASP A 14 11.73 -10.73 6.91
N CYS A 15 11.01 -9.82 6.23
CA CYS A 15 11.61 -8.85 5.34
C CYS A 15 12.57 -7.91 6.07
N SER A 16 13.77 -7.74 5.51
CA SER A 16 14.84 -6.93 6.10
C SER A 16 14.51 -5.43 6.22
N PHE A 17 13.59 -4.93 5.40
CA PHE A 17 13.14 -3.53 5.38
C PHE A 17 11.77 -3.29 6.05
N CYS A 18 11.13 -4.32 6.62
CA CYS A 18 9.81 -4.19 7.21
C CYS A 18 9.86 -3.42 8.53
N ASP A 19 8.87 -2.54 8.75
CA ASP A 19 8.69 -1.81 10.01
C ASP A 19 8.00 -2.64 11.09
N THR A 20 7.22 -3.65 10.70
CA THR A 20 6.46 -4.48 11.64
C THR A 20 7.38 -5.37 12.46
N THR A 21 7.52 -5.04 13.73
CA THR A 21 8.32 -5.81 14.70
C THR A 21 7.52 -6.90 15.38
N GLU A 22 6.20 -6.82 15.32
CA GLU A 22 5.26 -7.68 16.08
C GLU A 22 4.76 -8.89 15.28
N ARG A 23 5.32 -9.12 14.08
CA ARG A 23 4.89 -10.19 13.15
C ARG A 23 4.89 -11.61 13.72
N HIS A 24 5.58 -11.82 14.83
CA HIS A 24 5.63 -13.10 15.51
C HIS A 24 4.90 -13.09 16.86
N GLN A 25 4.27 -11.97 17.23
CA GLN A 25 3.56 -11.84 18.51
C GLN A 25 2.16 -12.51 18.48
N PRO A 26 1.60 -12.87 19.61
CA PRO A 26 0.21 -13.34 19.71
C PRO A 26 -0.78 -12.29 19.19
N ARG A 27 -1.90 -12.74 18.63
CA ARG A 27 -3.00 -11.89 18.13
C ARG A 27 -3.94 -11.38 19.25
N GLN A 28 -3.44 -11.13 20.45
CA GLN A 28 -4.28 -10.87 21.63
C GLN A 28 -5.10 -9.57 21.51
N ASP A 29 -4.56 -8.57 20.83
CA ASP A 29 -5.17 -7.24 20.71
C ASP A 29 -5.77 -6.97 19.32
N GLU A 30 -5.81 -7.98 18.42
CA GLU A 30 -6.40 -7.83 17.11
C GLU A 30 -7.93 -7.84 17.16
N LEU A 31 -8.58 -7.00 16.36
CA LEU A 31 -10.03 -6.92 16.27
C LEU A 31 -10.65 -8.27 15.85
N PRO A 32 -11.76 -8.69 16.46
CA PRO A 32 -12.49 -9.89 16.05
C PRO A 32 -13.18 -9.66 14.69
N LEU A 33 -13.50 -10.76 13.99
CA LEU A 33 -14.18 -10.72 12.70
C LEU A 33 -15.46 -9.89 12.75
N ALA A 34 -16.27 -10.06 13.81
CA ALA A 34 -17.53 -9.32 13.94
C ALA A 34 -17.30 -7.80 13.84
N ARG A 35 -16.27 -7.27 14.54
CA ARG A 35 -15.97 -5.83 14.51
C ARG A 35 -15.47 -5.37 13.13
N HIS A 36 -14.67 -6.19 12.44
CA HIS A 36 -14.27 -5.89 11.07
C HIS A 36 -15.47 -5.77 10.12
N LEU A 37 -16.46 -6.64 10.26
CA LEU A 37 -17.67 -6.59 9.42
C LEU A 37 -18.52 -5.35 9.74
N GLU A 38 -18.69 -5.00 11.01
CA GLU A 38 -19.36 -3.77 11.44
C GLU A 38 -18.65 -2.53 10.90
N ILE A 39 -17.31 -2.48 10.98
CA ILE A 39 -16.49 -1.39 10.41
C ILE A 39 -16.73 -1.25 8.91
N LEU A 40 -16.89 -2.34 8.17
CA LEU A 40 -17.20 -2.27 6.73
C LEU A 40 -18.61 -1.74 6.46
N ASP A 41 -19.60 -2.10 7.29
CA ASP A 41 -20.94 -1.59 7.19
C ASP A 41 -20.98 -0.07 7.45
N GLU A 42 -20.34 0.37 8.55
CA GLU A 42 -20.16 1.79 8.88
C GLU A 42 -19.41 2.54 7.77
N ALA A 43 -18.39 1.93 7.16
CA ALA A 43 -17.65 2.52 6.06
C ALA A 43 -18.52 2.70 4.80
N ALA A 44 -19.39 1.75 4.50
CA ALA A 44 -20.35 1.87 3.39
C ALA A 44 -21.34 3.02 3.62
N GLU A 45 -21.85 3.19 4.85
CA GLU A 45 -22.72 4.30 5.26
C GLU A 45 -22.01 5.66 5.14
N LEU A 46 -20.71 5.73 5.46
CA LEU A 46 -19.87 6.92 5.27
C LEU A 46 -19.56 7.21 3.78
N GLY A 47 -19.98 6.35 2.86
CA GLY A 47 -19.76 6.51 1.43
C GLY A 47 -18.36 6.08 0.95
N VAL A 48 -17.67 5.20 1.68
CA VAL A 48 -16.44 4.56 1.22
C VAL A 48 -16.72 3.80 -0.07
N LYS A 49 -15.88 4.00 -1.08
CA LYS A 49 -16.00 3.34 -2.39
C LYS A 49 -14.93 2.27 -2.61
N ARG A 50 -13.80 2.39 -1.93
CA ARG A 50 -12.64 1.52 -2.12
C ARG A 50 -12.06 1.09 -0.79
N VAL A 51 -11.83 -0.22 -0.65
CA VAL A 51 -11.22 -0.82 0.55
C VAL A 51 -9.91 -1.48 0.17
N PHE A 52 -8.82 -1.04 0.79
CA PHE A 52 -7.53 -1.71 0.76
C PHE A 52 -7.41 -2.65 1.95
N ILE A 53 -7.17 -3.91 1.70
CA ILE A 53 -6.80 -4.89 2.72
C ILE A 53 -5.30 -5.12 2.59
N LEU A 54 -4.55 -4.64 3.57
CA LEU A 54 -3.08 -4.75 3.55
C LEU A 54 -2.52 -4.62 4.96
N GLY A 55 -1.25 -4.36 5.06
CA GLY A 55 -0.56 -3.71 6.16
C GLY A 55 -0.21 -4.57 7.34
N GLY A 56 0.63 -4.00 8.18
CA GLY A 56 1.17 -4.62 9.37
C GLY A 56 1.87 -5.93 9.07
N GLY A 57 1.10 -7.03 8.98
CA GLY A 57 1.57 -8.36 8.60
C GLY A 57 1.14 -8.78 7.19
N GLU A 58 0.97 -10.08 7.02
CA GLU A 58 0.42 -10.67 5.79
C GLU A 58 -1.08 -10.97 6.00
N PRO A 59 -1.99 -10.30 5.28
CA PRO A 59 -3.43 -10.50 5.47
C PRO A 59 -3.86 -11.96 5.33
N LEU A 60 -3.24 -12.73 4.44
CA LEU A 60 -3.61 -14.11 4.17
C LEU A 60 -3.11 -15.13 5.23
N VAL A 61 -2.35 -14.68 6.22
CA VAL A 61 -2.08 -15.48 7.45
C VAL A 61 -3.34 -15.56 8.31
N ALA A 62 -4.15 -14.49 8.35
CA ALA A 62 -5.41 -14.44 9.08
C ALA A 62 -6.56 -15.08 8.27
N ARG A 63 -6.51 -16.40 8.09
CA ARG A 63 -7.44 -17.16 7.25
C ARG A 63 -8.90 -17.12 7.72
N ASP A 64 -9.10 -16.86 8.98
CA ASP A 64 -10.39 -16.71 9.65
C ASP A 64 -10.98 -15.29 9.54
N LEU A 65 -10.16 -14.29 9.18
CA LEU A 65 -10.57 -12.89 9.06
C LEU A 65 -10.62 -12.44 7.59
N THR A 66 -9.51 -12.55 6.86
CA THR A 66 -9.37 -11.90 5.56
C THR A 66 -10.38 -12.37 4.51
N PRO A 67 -10.64 -13.67 4.29
CA PRO A 67 -11.63 -14.08 3.29
C PRO A 67 -13.07 -13.63 3.58
N PRO A 68 -13.60 -13.69 4.83
CA PRO A 68 -14.90 -13.10 5.15
C PRO A 68 -14.96 -11.58 4.97
N ILE A 69 -13.91 -10.84 5.36
CA ILE A 69 -13.78 -9.39 5.15
C ILE A 69 -13.88 -9.08 3.65
N MET A 70 -13.11 -9.78 2.82
CA MET A 70 -13.12 -9.61 1.36
C MET A 70 -14.51 -9.85 0.76
N ARG A 71 -15.21 -10.87 1.23
CA ARG A 71 -16.59 -11.14 0.78
C ARG A 71 -17.51 -9.98 1.14
N ARG A 72 -17.43 -9.48 2.38
CA ARG A 72 -18.28 -8.36 2.83
C ARG A 72 -18.03 -7.08 2.03
N VAL A 73 -16.78 -6.77 1.69
CA VAL A 73 -16.45 -5.65 0.80
C VAL A 73 -17.23 -5.73 -0.52
N LYS A 74 -17.28 -6.91 -1.14
CA LYS A 74 -17.99 -7.10 -2.42
C LYS A 74 -19.51 -7.12 -2.26
N GLU A 75 -20.03 -7.67 -1.17
CA GLU A 75 -21.48 -7.61 -0.83
C GLU A 75 -21.98 -6.18 -0.68
N LEU A 76 -21.15 -5.29 -0.13
CA LEU A 76 -21.44 -3.86 0.03
C LEU A 76 -21.21 -3.04 -1.26
N GLY A 77 -20.83 -3.68 -2.37
CA GLY A 77 -20.61 -3.03 -3.66
C GLY A 77 -19.35 -2.16 -3.71
N MET A 78 -18.44 -2.30 -2.76
CA MET A 78 -17.18 -1.56 -2.74
C MET A 78 -16.13 -2.22 -3.63
N GLU A 79 -15.21 -1.41 -4.15
CA GLU A 79 -14.01 -1.87 -4.82
C GLU A 79 -13.01 -2.44 -3.79
N GLY A 80 -12.50 -3.63 -4.03
CA GLY A 80 -11.56 -4.31 -3.15
C GLY A 80 -10.17 -4.43 -3.73
N VAL A 81 -9.16 -4.04 -2.95
CA VAL A 81 -7.75 -4.23 -3.26
C VAL A 81 -7.11 -5.04 -2.14
N LEU A 82 -6.44 -6.13 -2.48
CA LEU A 82 -5.67 -6.92 -1.53
C LEU A 82 -4.19 -6.78 -1.84
N THR A 83 -3.40 -6.33 -0.86
CA THR A 83 -1.94 -6.39 -0.92
C THR A 83 -1.44 -7.60 -0.13
N THR A 84 -0.61 -8.42 -0.75
CA THR A 84 -0.11 -9.67 -0.17
C THR A 84 1.31 -9.96 -0.63
N ASN A 85 2.06 -10.72 0.16
CA ASN A 85 3.33 -11.28 -0.29
C ASN A 85 3.16 -12.44 -1.30
N GLY A 86 1.95 -12.90 -1.52
CA GLY A 86 1.59 -13.91 -2.52
C GLY A 86 2.03 -15.34 -2.20
N THR A 87 2.71 -15.60 -1.09
CA THR A 87 3.16 -16.95 -0.73
C THR A 87 2.03 -17.87 -0.27
N ILE A 88 0.92 -17.29 0.20
CA ILE A 88 -0.28 -17.97 0.66
C ILE A 88 -1.45 -17.60 -0.27
N LEU A 89 -1.71 -18.45 -1.25
CA LEU A 89 -2.88 -18.28 -2.12
C LEU A 89 -3.47 -19.68 -2.42
N PRO A 90 -4.18 -20.29 -1.47
CA PRO A 90 -4.81 -21.61 -1.69
C PRO A 90 -5.85 -21.53 -2.81
N ARG A 91 -6.15 -22.70 -3.43
CA ARG A 91 -7.11 -22.75 -4.54
C ARG A 91 -8.49 -22.20 -4.16
N SER A 92 -8.95 -22.48 -2.94
CA SER A 92 -10.23 -21.96 -2.42
C SER A 92 -10.29 -20.45 -2.42
N LEU A 93 -9.21 -19.77 -2.00
CA LEU A 93 -9.14 -18.31 -2.02
C LEU A 93 -9.05 -17.78 -3.45
N ALA A 94 -8.25 -18.41 -4.31
CA ALA A 94 -8.21 -18.05 -5.73
C ALA A 94 -9.61 -18.18 -6.38
N THR A 95 -10.35 -19.24 -6.06
CA THR A 95 -11.76 -19.41 -6.49
C THR A 95 -12.63 -18.28 -5.94
N GLN A 96 -12.53 -17.95 -4.65
CA GLN A 96 -13.30 -16.84 -4.06
C GLN A 96 -13.01 -15.50 -4.76
N LEU A 97 -11.74 -15.18 -5.03
CA LEU A 97 -11.36 -13.95 -5.77
C LEU A 97 -12.07 -13.85 -7.12
N LEU A 98 -12.16 -14.98 -7.84
CA LEU A 98 -12.79 -15.05 -9.15
C LEU A 98 -14.32 -14.97 -9.07
N ASP A 99 -14.92 -15.68 -8.12
CA ASP A 99 -16.37 -15.80 -7.98
C ASP A 99 -16.99 -14.49 -7.43
N THR A 100 -16.29 -13.78 -6.56
CA THR A 100 -16.74 -12.47 -6.03
C THR A 100 -16.43 -11.32 -6.98
N GLY A 101 -15.65 -11.54 -8.05
CA GLY A 101 -15.19 -10.46 -8.92
C GLY A 101 -14.28 -9.48 -8.19
N TRP A 102 -13.36 -9.97 -7.35
CA TRP A 102 -12.40 -9.15 -6.62
C TRP A 102 -11.62 -8.27 -7.60
N ASP A 103 -11.44 -6.99 -7.29
CA ASP A 103 -11.00 -6.02 -8.29
C ASP A 103 -9.49 -6.07 -8.54
N GLU A 104 -8.66 -5.94 -7.49
CA GLU A 104 -7.22 -5.87 -7.65
C GLU A 104 -6.46 -6.73 -6.63
N LEU A 105 -5.42 -7.39 -7.09
CA LEU A 105 -4.43 -8.08 -6.27
C LEU A 105 -3.07 -7.45 -6.47
N HIS A 106 -2.55 -6.82 -5.43
CA HIS A 106 -1.23 -6.21 -5.39
C HIS A 106 -0.27 -7.18 -4.72
N VAL A 107 0.75 -7.61 -5.43
CA VAL A 107 1.68 -8.63 -4.95
C VAL A 107 3.07 -8.06 -4.79
N SER A 108 3.62 -8.25 -3.61
CA SER A 108 4.94 -7.76 -3.27
C SER A 108 6.05 -8.68 -3.80
N ILE A 109 6.81 -8.21 -4.79
CA ILE A 109 8.00 -8.91 -5.34
C ILE A 109 9.14 -7.92 -5.46
N ASP A 110 10.28 -8.16 -4.76
CA ASP A 110 11.41 -7.23 -4.70
C ASP A 110 12.61 -7.66 -5.54
N GLY A 111 12.43 -8.58 -6.44
CA GLY A 111 13.47 -8.99 -7.38
C GLY A 111 12.93 -9.96 -8.41
N PRO A 112 13.52 -9.99 -9.62
CA PRO A 112 13.06 -10.85 -10.71
C PRO A 112 13.50 -12.31 -10.55
N GLU A 113 14.25 -12.62 -9.48
CA GLU A 113 14.80 -13.94 -9.18
C GLU A 113 14.85 -14.23 -7.68
N ALA A 114 14.92 -15.52 -7.33
CA ALA A 114 14.89 -15.98 -5.95
C ALA A 114 16.07 -15.46 -5.11
N SER A 115 17.27 -15.37 -5.68
CA SER A 115 18.48 -14.88 -5.01
C SER A 115 18.29 -13.48 -4.42
N ILE A 116 17.57 -12.62 -5.09
CA ILE A 116 17.31 -11.24 -4.64
C ILE A 116 16.06 -11.19 -3.76
N HIS A 117 14.96 -11.70 -4.26
CA HIS A 117 13.67 -11.64 -3.56
C HIS A 117 13.72 -12.35 -2.20
N ASP A 118 14.20 -13.59 -2.16
CA ASP A 118 14.22 -14.37 -0.93
C ASP A 118 15.16 -13.76 0.13
N THR A 119 16.28 -13.16 -0.31
CA THR A 119 17.19 -12.43 0.59
C THR A 119 16.51 -11.24 1.24
N LEU A 120 15.79 -10.41 0.45
CA LEU A 120 15.09 -9.22 0.97
C LEU A 120 13.87 -9.59 1.82
N ARG A 121 13.19 -10.68 1.48
CA ARG A 121 12.02 -11.19 2.20
C ARG A 121 12.35 -12.12 3.38
N GLY A 122 13.62 -12.48 3.56
CA GLY A 122 14.13 -13.23 4.69
C GLY A 122 13.70 -14.70 4.74
N VAL A 123 13.05 -15.24 3.69
CA VAL A 123 12.53 -16.62 3.67
C VAL A 123 12.84 -17.31 2.34
N PRO A 124 13.70 -18.35 2.35
CA PRO A 124 14.01 -19.13 1.15
C PRO A 124 12.76 -19.74 0.51
N GLY A 125 12.67 -19.65 -0.82
CA GLY A 125 11.56 -20.21 -1.60
C GLY A 125 10.31 -19.31 -1.64
N ALA A 126 10.33 -18.09 -1.07
CA ALA A 126 9.23 -17.14 -1.14
C ALA A 126 8.92 -16.78 -2.60
N PHE A 127 9.95 -16.42 -3.40
CA PHE A 127 9.82 -16.12 -4.83
C PHE A 127 9.10 -17.21 -5.61
N ALA A 128 9.59 -18.45 -5.50
CA ALA A 128 9.05 -19.58 -6.22
C ALA A 128 7.58 -19.88 -5.84
N LYS A 129 7.22 -19.71 -4.56
CA LYS A 129 5.83 -19.85 -4.08
C LYS A 129 4.93 -18.77 -4.66
N THR A 130 5.37 -17.51 -4.60
CA THR A 130 4.61 -16.36 -5.09
C THR A 130 4.37 -16.46 -6.60
N VAL A 131 5.42 -16.66 -7.39
CA VAL A 131 5.29 -16.81 -8.85
C VAL A 131 4.38 -17.98 -9.24
N ARG A 132 4.55 -19.15 -8.59
CA ARG A 132 3.68 -20.32 -8.83
C ARG A 132 2.21 -20.02 -8.54
N ASN A 133 1.93 -19.30 -7.44
CA ASN A 133 0.58 -18.93 -7.06
C ASN A 133 -0.04 -17.96 -8.07
N LEU A 134 0.72 -16.99 -8.56
CA LEU A 134 0.26 -16.05 -9.59
C LEU A 134 0.02 -16.74 -10.92
N CYS A 135 0.94 -17.62 -11.38
CA CYS A 135 0.72 -18.42 -12.59
C CYS A 135 -0.55 -19.26 -12.47
N ARG A 136 -0.78 -19.91 -11.32
CA ARG A 136 -2.01 -20.69 -11.08
C ARG A 136 -3.25 -19.80 -11.11
N LEU A 137 -3.23 -18.64 -10.46
CA LEU A 137 -4.35 -17.69 -10.49
C LEU A 137 -4.64 -17.24 -11.93
N ASN A 138 -3.62 -16.92 -12.72
CA ASN A 138 -3.80 -16.54 -14.12
C ASN A 138 -4.45 -17.64 -14.96
N VAL A 139 -4.02 -18.89 -14.76
CA VAL A 139 -4.66 -20.03 -15.44
C VAL A 139 -6.13 -20.17 -15.03
N MET A 140 -6.44 -20.03 -13.73
CA MET A 140 -7.82 -20.09 -13.23
C MET A 140 -8.65 -18.88 -13.69
N ARG A 141 -8.05 -17.68 -13.76
CA ARG A 141 -8.70 -16.45 -14.20
C ARG A 141 -9.13 -16.55 -15.68
N GLY A 142 -8.28 -17.15 -16.52
CA GLY A 142 -8.54 -17.26 -17.97
C GLY A 142 -8.73 -15.86 -18.58
N THR A 143 -9.87 -15.63 -19.24
CA THR A 143 -10.22 -14.37 -19.91
C THR A 143 -10.96 -13.36 -19.03
N ARG A 144 -11.18 -13.67 -17.74
CA ARG A 144 -11.84 -12.71 -16.82
C ARG A 144 -11.00 -11.46 -16.64
N ALA A 145 -11.65 -10.30 -16.60
CA ALA A 145 -10.98 -9.00 -16.41
C ALA A 145 -10.39 -8.84 -15.00
N THR A 146 -10.96 -9.50 -14.01
CA THR A 146 -10.57 -9.39 -12.59
C THR A 146 -10.22 -10.75 -11.99
N PRO A 147 -9.41 -10.77 -10.91
CA PRO A 147 -8.68 -9.63 -10.36
C PRO A 147 -7.59 -9.13 -11.31
N ARG A 148 -7.40 -7.81 -11.38
CA ARG A 148 -6.23 -7.22 -12.04
C ARG A 148 -5.01 -7.40 -11.15
N LEU A 149 -3.86 -7.70 -11.73
CA LEU A 149 -2.61 -7.92 -10.98
C LEU A 149 -1.71 -6.71 -11.04
N ALA A 150 -1.22 -6.25 -9.89
CA ALA A 150 -0.13 -5.28 -9.79
C ALA A 150 1.02 -5.87 -8.99
N LEU A 151 2.26 -5.47 -9.29
CA LEU A 151 3.41 -5.76 -8.45
C LEU A 151 3.80 -4.52 -7.64
N HIS A 152 4.31 -4.76 -6.43
CA HIS A 152 4.96 -3.73 -5.60
C HIS A 152 6.39 -4.16 -5.32
N MET A 153 7.34 -3.24 -5.49
CA MET A 153 8.75 -3.43 -5.25
C MET A 153 9.33 -2.28 -4.43
N VAL A 154 9.92 -2.60 -3.29
CA VAL A 154 10.75 -1.64 -2.54
C VAL A 154 12.15 -1.63 -3.13
N VAL A 155 12.60 -0.47 -3.59
CA VAL A 155 13.92 -0.29 -4.22
C VAL A 155 14.99 -0.09 -3.16
N THR A 156 16.00 -0.95 -3.20
CA THR A 156 17.14 -0.99 -2.27
C THR A 156 18.46 -1.06 -3.04
N ASN A 157 19.58 -0.97 -2.33
CA ASN A 157 20.91 -1.15 -2.92
C ASN A 157 21.14 -2.56 -3.52
N THR A 158 20.35 -3.54 -3.10
CA THR A 158 20.45 -4.93 -3.57
C THR A 158 19.75 -5.16 -4.91
N ASN A 159 18.66 -4.41 -5.18
CA ASN A 159 17.77 -4.71 -6.31
C ASN A 159 17.58 -3.57 -7.34
N HIS A 160 18.07 -2.34 -7.09
CA HIS A 160 17.88 -1.18 -7.96
C HIS A 160 18.26 -1.44 -9.42
N HIS A 161 19.29 -2.24 -9.67
CA HIS A 161 19.78 -2.56 -11.01
C HIS A 161 18.84 -3.49 -11.80
N THR A 162 17.86 -4.11 -11.13
CA THR A 162 16.93 -5.08 -11.72
C THR A 162 15.62 -4.47 -12.25
N LEU A 163 15.42 -3.16 -12.14
CA LEU A 163 14.15 -2.51 -12.54
C LEU A 163 13.66 -2.91 -13.96
N PRO A 164 14.52 -2.94 -15.02
CA PRO A 164 14.05 -3.41 -16.33
C PRO A 164 13.63 -4.89 -16.34
N ALA A 165 14.29 -5.73 -15.55
CA ALA A 165 13.93 -7.15 -15.45
C ALA A 165 12.62 -7.34 -14.68
N MET A 166 12.34 -6.50 -13.68
CA MET A 166 11.05 -6.49 -12.97
C MET A 166 9.91 -6.11 -13.91
N VAL A 167 10.11 -5.17 -14.81
CA VAL A 167 9.11 -4.82 -15.83
C VAL A 167 8.79 -6.04 -16.73
N ARG A 168 9.81 -6.77 -17.18
CA ARG A 168 9.60 -8.01 -17.95
C ARG A 168 8.88 -9.09 -17.14
N LEU A 169 9.24 -9.27 -15.87
CA LEU A 169 8.55 -10.22 -14.98
C LEU A 169 7.07 -9.86 -14.81
N GLY A 170 6.76 -8.59 -14.54
CA GLY A 170 5.37 -8.13 -14.42
C GLY A 170 4.57 -8.38 -15.70
N HIS A 171 5.15 -8.11 -16.87
CA HIS A 171 4.51 -8.44 -18.14
C HIS A 171 4.25 -9.95 -18.29
N ALA A 172 5.24 -10.78 -18.00
CA ALA A 172 5.11 -12.23 -18.09
C ALA A 172 4.06 -12.78 -17.11
N LEU A 173 3.86 -12.12 -15.97
CA LEU A 173 2.81 -12.46 -14.99
C LEU A 173 1.45 -11.82 -15.31
N GLY A 174 1.31 -11.09 -16.42
CA GLY A 174 0.05 -10.45 -16.82
C GLY A 174 -0.39 -9.31 -15.89
N CYS A 175 0.56 -8.59 -15.33
CA CYS A 175 0.30 -7.43 -14.49
C CYS A 175 -0.02 -6.20 -15.34
N PHE A 176 -0.99 -5.39 -14.87
CA PHE A 176 -1.32 -4.12 -15.53
C PHE A 176 -0.44 -2.97 -15.05
N ARG A 177 0.16 -3.10 -13.86
CA ARG A 177 0.98 -2.06 -13.22
C ARG A 177 2.07 -2.65 -12.35
N ILE A 178 3.17 -1.90 -12.19
CA ILE A 178 4.21 -2.16 -11.21
C ILE A 178 4.50 -0.85 -10.47
N ASP A 179 4.32 -0.87 -9.15
CA ASP A 179 4.64 0.24 -8.27
C ASP A 179 6.05 0.03 -7.69
N PHE A 180 6.91 1.02 -7.90
CA PHE A 180 8.26 1.06 -7.36
C PHE A 180 8.32 2.11 -6.26
N ASP A 181 8.64 1.68 -5.05
CA ASP A 181 8.71 2.54 -3.87
C ASP A 181 10.13 2.70 -3.37
N HIS A 182 10.46 3.88 -2.87
CA HIS A 182 11.70 4.08 -2.12
C HIS A 182 11.69 3.28 -0.83
N LEU A 183 12.87 2.82 -0.43
CA LEU A 183 13.08 2.26 0.91
C LEU A 183 12.68 3.30 1.98
N ILE A 184 11.82 2.87 2.89
CA ILE A 184 11.55 3.57 4.13
C ILE A 184 12.33 2.86 5.24
N ALA A 185 13.39 3.50 5.74
CA ALA A 185 14.16 2.99 6.86
C ALA A 185 13.50 3.47 8.17
N TYR A 186 12.78 2.58 8.84
CA TYR A 186 12.16 2.86 10.13
C TYR A 186 13.12 2.64 11.31
N ARG A 187 14.20 1.86 11.08
CA ARG A 187 15.22 1.52 12.06
C ARG A 187 16.61 1.80 11.48
N PRO A 188 17.60 2.15 12.32
CA PRO A 188 18.96 2.48 11.87
C PRO A 188 19.63 1.38 11.01
N GLU A 189 19.41 0.10 11.36
CA GLU A 189 19.98 -1.03 10.62
C GLU A 189 19.46 -1.13 9.18
N GLN A 190 18.27 -0.64 8.90
CA GLN A 190 17.70 -0.63 7.55
C GLN A 190 18.37 0.39 6.62
N LEU A 191 19.10 1.37 7.18
CA LEU A 191 19.89 2.31 6.39
C LEU A 191 20.98 1.60 5.57
N ALA A 192 21.42 0.41 6.00
CA ALA A 192 22.34 -0.42 5.23
C ALA A 192 21.77 -0.90 3.89
N LEU A 193 20.44 -0.86 3.71
CA LEU A 193 19.76 -1.19 2.46
C LEU A 193 19.54 0.02 1.54
N ALA A 194 19.84 1.23 2.01
CA ALA A 194 19.70 2.44 1.20
C ALA A 194 20.72 2.46 0.05
N LEU A 195 20.34 3.11 -1.04
CA LEU A 195 21.24 3.31 -2.18
C LEU A 195 22.43 4.19 -1.77
N PRO A 196 23.67 3.71 -1.86
CA PRO A 196 24.84 4.56 -1.72
C PRO A 196 24.93 5.55 -2.89
N GLU A 197 25.74 6.60 -2.72
CA GLU A 197 25.84 7.71 -3.68
C GLU A 197 26.14 7.26 -5.11
N ALA A 198 27.03 6.27 -5.30
CA ALA A 198 27.34 5.73 -6.61
C ALA A 198 26.08 5.16 -7.31
N GLN A 199 25.32 4.36 -6.60
CA GLN A 199 24.08 3.77 -7.14
C GLN A 199 22.99 4.83 -7.38
N ARG A 200 22.90 5.86 -6.53
CA ARG A 200 21.99 7.00 -6.77
C ARG A 200 22.30 7.72 -8.07
N ARG A 201 23.58 7.90 -8.41
CA ARG A 201 23.99 8.51 -9.69
C ARG A 201 23.64 7.63 -10.90
N GLU A 202 23.65 6.32 -10.75
CA GLU A 202 23.30 5.38 -11.82
C GLU A 202 21.79 5.24 -12.01
N LEU A 203 21.01 5.44 -10.95
CA LEU A 203 19.57 5.18 -10.90
C LEU A 203 18.80 5.83 -12.06
N PRO A 204 19.02 7.11 -12.45
CA PRO A 204 18.30 7.73 -13.55
C PRO A 204 18.46 7.00 -14.88
N SER A 205 19.64 6.43 -15.14
CA SER A 205 19.87 5.67 -16.37
C SER A 205 19.15 4.31 -16.36
N ILE A 206 19.09 3.68 -15.19
CA ILE A 206 18.38 2.41 -15.00
C ILE A 206 16.87 2.63 -15.11
N VAL A 207 16.36 3.69 -14.49
CA VAL A 207 14.94 4.09 -14.58
C VAL A 207 14.53 4.35 -16.03
N ARG A 208 15.28 5.11 -16.79
CA ARG A 208 14.98 5.34 -18.21
C ARG A 208 14.85 4.04 -19.01
N ARG A 209 15.83 3.12 -18.86
CA ARG A 209 15.75 1.79 -19.51
C ARG A 209 14.52 0.99 -19.08
N ALA A 210 14.12 1.08 -17.80
CA ALA A 210 12.93 0.42 -17.30
C ALA A 210 11.64 1.08 -17.85
N GLN A 211 11.61 2.40 -17.99
CA GLN A 211 10.51 3.15 -18.59
C GLN A 211 10.34 2.80 -20.09
N ASP A 212 11.43 2.77 -20.86
CA ASP A 212 11.41 2.35 -22.26
C ASP A 212 10.84 0.93 -22.40
N GLN A 213 11.26 0.03 -21.50
CA GLN A 213 10.74 -1.35 -21.45
C GLN A 213 9.25 -1.39 -21.09
N ALA A 214 8.82 -0.58 -20.10
CA ALA A 214 7.41 -0.52 -19.67
C ALA A 214 6.52 0.03 -20.79
N GLN A 215 6.96 1.07 -21.48
CA GLN A 215 6.27 1.61 -22.65
C GLN A 215 6.13 0.57 -23.76
N ALA A 216 7.21 -0.13 -24.10
CA ALA A 216 7.20 -1.17 -25.13
C ALA A 216 6.27 -2.34 -24.80
N LEU A 217 6.09 -2.65 -23.52
CA LEU A 217 5.25 -3.75 -23.04
C LEU A 217 3.84 -3.32 -22.61
N GLY A 218 3.53 -2.03 -22.63
CA GLY A 218 2.22 -1.50 -22.26
C GLY A 218 1.90 -1.64 -20.77
N ILE A 219 2.90 -1.59 -19.88
CA ILE A 219 2.72 -1.69 -18.42
C ILE A 219 2.83 -0.30 -17.79
N ALA A 220 1.87 0.07 -16.95
CA ALA A 220 1.96 1.27 -16.13
C ALA A 220 3.00 1.09 -15.00
N THR A 221 3.73 2.15 -14.66
CA THR A 221 4.72 2.13 -13.59
C THR A 221 4.73 3.45 -12.83
N THR A 222 5.36 3.45 -11.64
CA THR A 222 5.67 4.66 -10.84
C THR A 222 7.18 4.97 -10.86
N LEU A 223 7.89 4.53 -11.89
CA LEU A 223 9.36 4.68 -12.00
C LEU A 223 9.82 6.14 -11.93
N GLU A 224 9.03 7.08 -12.44
CA GLU A 224 9.32 8.50 -12.41
C GLU A 224 9.49 9.03 -10.98
N ASN A 225 8.74 8.50 -10.03
CA ASN A 225 8.81 8.90 -8.63
C ASN A 225 10.15 8.53 -7.96
N LEU A 226 10.94 7.64 -8.57
CA LEU A 226 12.27 7.29 -8.07
C LEU A 226 13.34 8.37 -8.34
N ILE A 227 13.11 9.23 -9.32
CA ILE A 227 14.05 10.27 -9.76
C ILE A 227 13.44 11.67 -9.80
N GLU A 228 12.11 11.78 -9.83
CA GLU A 228 11.38 13.04 -9.93
C GLU A 228 10.58 13.28 -8.64
N GLY A 229 10.73 14.43 -8.05
CA GLY A 229 9.98 14.82 -6.86
C GLY A 229 10.80 14.85 -5.58
N PRO A 230 10.19 15.21 -4.46
CA PRO A 230 10.88 15.32 -3.18
C PRO A 230 11.45 13.96 -2.79
N GLN A 231 12.73 13.97 -2.43
CA GLN A 231 13.38 12.80 -1.84
C GLN A 231 12.80 12.58 -0.44
N ARG A 232 12.84 11.34 0.02
CA ARG A 232 12.40 11.02 1.36
C ARG A 232 13.15 11.83 2.42
N GLY A 233 12.42 12.32 3.43
CA GLY A 233 12.98 13.22 4.46
C GLY A 233 12.97 14.69 4.08
N GLU A 234 12.67 15.02 2.82
CA GLU A 234 12.32 16.37 2.46
C GLU A 234 10.93 16.69 2.99
N ALA A 235 10.78 17.88 3.55
CA ALA A 235 9.47 18.34 3.99
C ALA A 235 8.47 18.27 2.81
N PRO A 236 7.19 17.97 3.05
CA PRO A 236 6.18 18.20 2.03
C PRO A 236 6.30 19.63 1.52
N PRO A 237 6.01 19.88 0.24
CA PRO A 237 6.12 21.22 -0.32
C PRO A 237 5.38 22.21 0.60
N PRO A 238 5.97 23.40 0.87
CA PRO A 238 5.31 24.38 1.70
C PRO A 238 3.92 24.67 1.14
N SER A 239 2.97 24.90 2.04
CA SER A 239 1.65 25.36 1.62
C SER A 239 1.79 26.72 0.92
N GLU A 240 1.12 26.92 -0.20
CA GLU A 240 1.10 28.19 -0.91
C GLU A 240 0.16 29.22 -0.23
N GLY A 241 -0.27 28.94 1.00
CA GLY A 241 -1.20 29.75 1.79
C GLY A 241 -1.99 28.91 2.80
N VAL A 242 -2.91 29.55 3.49
CA VAL A 242 -3.88 28.90 4.39
C VAL A 242 -5.08 28.45 3.57
N GLY A 243 -5.67 27.32 3.94
CA GLY A 243 -6.87 26.78 3.29
C GLY A 243 -6.69 25.35 2.76
N LEU A 244 -7.79 24.70 2.48
CA LEU A 244 -7.82 23.31 2.02
C LEU A 244 -7.11 23.15 0.66
N GLU A 245 -7.33 24.09 -0.24
CA GLU A 245 -6.74 24.12 -1.59
C GLU A 245 -5.22 24.25 -1.57
N ASN A 246 -4.65 24.76 -0.47
CA ASN A 246 -3.22 24.93 -0.26
C ASN A 246 -2.63 23.89 0.70
N ALA A 247 -3.45 23.04 1.30
CA ALA A 247 -2.99 22.01 2.24
C ALA A 247 -1.91 21.11 1.60
N PRO A 248 -0.80 20.83 2.28
CA PRO A 248 0.28 20.02 1.72
C PRO A 248 -0.13 18.56 1.43
N CYS A 249 -1.15 18.05 2.13
CA CYS A 249 -1.70 16.71 1.94
C CYS A 249 -3.21 16.73 2.23
N LEU A 250 -3.99 16.00 1.42
CA LEU A 250 -5.44 15.92 1.53
C LEU A 250 -5.94 14.59 2.11
N LYS A 251 -5.04 13.66 2.45
CA LYS A 251 -5.42 12.31 2.92
C LYS A 251 -6.39 12.32 4.09
N ALA A 252 -6.26 13.26 5.01
CA ALA A 252 -7.15 13.37 6.17
C ALA A 252 -8.64 13.65 5.82
N TRP A 253 -8.96 13.95 4.56
CA TRP A 253 -10.34 14.21 4.08
C TRP A 253 -10.91 13.12 3.18
N HIS A 254 -10.11 12.13 2.79
CA HIS A 254 -10.59 11.08 1.89
C HIS A 254 -10.05 9.68 2.21
N TYR A 255 -9.23 9.54 3.24
CA TYR A 255 -8.56 8.28 3.57
C TYR A 255 -8.61 8.00 5.07
N LEU A 256 -8.89 6.77 5.44
CA LEU A 256 -8.88 6.30 6.82
C LEU A 256 -8.19 4.93 6.88
N VAL A 257 -7.26 4.78 7.80
CA VAL A 257 -6.59 3.51 8.13
C VAL A 257 -7.18 2.99 9.43
N VAL A 258 -7.51 1.71 9.48
CA VAL A 258 -7.85 0.98 10.71
C VAL A 258 -6.85 -0.15 10.86
N GLN A 259 -6.06 -0.08 11.92
CA GLN A 259 -5.04 -1.09 12.24
C GLN A 259 -5.65 -2.34 12.86
N ALA A 260 -4.84 -3.40 12.99
CA ALA A 260 -5.27 -4.67 13.54
C ALA A 260 -5.83 -4.57 14.97
N ASP A 261 -5.33 -3.63 15.77
CA ASP A 261 -5.81 -3.33 17.14
C ASP A 261 -6.98 -2.31 17.15
N GLY A 262 -7.44 -1.88 15.99
CA GLY A 262 -8.50 -0.90 15.83
C GLY A 262 -8.05 0.56 15.83
N ARG A 263 -6.81 0.89 16.14
CA ARG A 263 -6.35 2.29 16.11
C ARG A 263 -6.45 2.86 14.71
N THR A 264 -6.88 4.11 14.63
CA THR A 264 -7.14 4.80 13.37
C THR A 264 -6.07 5.83 13.04
N SER A 265 -6.00 6.20 11.77
CA SER A 265 -5.15 7.28 11.28
C SER A 265 -5.54 7.72 9.87
N PRO A 266 -5.18 8.92 9.42
CA PRO A 266 -5.46 9.37 8.06
C PRO A 266 -4.52 8.75 6.99
N CYS A 267 -3.46 8.08 7.39
CA CYS A 267 -2.49 7.44 6.48
C CYS A 267 -1.56 6.47 7.20
N CYS A 268 -0.83 5.65 6.44
CA CYS A 268 0.12 4.69 6.98
C CYS A 268 1.32 5.33 7.71
N VAL A 269 1.74 6.56 7.35
CA VAL A 269 2.84 7.28 8.03
C VAL A 269 2.47 7.66 9.47
N LEU A 270 1.20 7.96 9.72
CA LEU A 270 0.66 8.28 11.03
C LEU A 270 -0.04 7.08 11.69
N ALA A 271 0.23 5.87 11.22
CA ALA A 271 -0.44 4.66 11.68
C ALA A 271 -0.38 4.49 13.21
N GLY A 272 -1.51 4.10 13.80
CA GLY A 272 -1.63 3.80 15.22
C GLY A 272 -1.64 4.99 16.20
N GLN A 273 -1.75 6.23 15.70
CA GLN A 273 -1.71 7.41 16.56
C GLN A 273 -3.10 7.94 16.96
N GLY A 274 -4.14 7.58 16.23
CA GLY A 274 -5.50 8.01 16.52
C GLY A 274 -6.26 7.06 17.46
N GLU A 275 -7.48 7.45 17.75
CA GLU A 275 -8.41 6.72 18.60
C GLU A 275 -8.83 5.39 17.98
N SER A 276 -9.37 4.49 18.80
CA SER A 276 -9.65 3.11 18.38
C SER A 276 -11.09 2.92 17.88
N ALA A 277 -11.23 2.26 16.73
CA ALA A 277 -12.48 1.73 16.21
C ALA A 277 -12.92 0.43 16.90
N ALA A 278 -12.24 -0.04 17.94
CA ALA A 278 -12.64 -1.26 18.64
C ALA A 278 -14.04 -1.14 19.28
N SER A 279 -14.37 0.06 19.78
CA SER A 279 -15.64 0.34 20.46
C SER A 279 -16.31 1.66 20.03
N THR A 280 -15.69 2.39 19.12
CA THR A 280 -16.19 3.67 18.61
C THR A 280 -16.54 3.53 17.13
N SER A 281 -17.68 4.10 16.70
CA SER A 281 -18.11 4.04 15.30
C SER A 281 -17.17 4.83 14.38
N LEU A 282 -17.06 4.41 13.12
CA LEU A 282 -16.28 5.15 12.14
C LEU A 282 -16.82 6.56 11.89
N ASP A 283 -18.14 6.78 11.99
CA ASP A 283 -18.74 8.11 11.82
C ASP A 283 -18.26 9.05 12.92
N THR A 284 -18.31 8.61 14.18
CA THR A 284 -17.77 9.37 15.32
C THR A 284 -16.27 9.66 15.13
N LEU A 285 -15.50 8.65 14.82
CA LEU A 285 -14.05 8.82 14.60
C LEU A 285 -13.74 9.78 13.44
N TRP A 286 -14.50 9.70 12.36
CA TRP A 286 -14.30 10.56 11.20
C TRP A 286 -14.61 12.03 11.47
N ARG A 287 -15.64 12.31 12.29
CA ARG A 287 -16.13 13.66 12.57
C ARG A 287 -15.54 14.28 13.80
N GLU A 288 -15.29 13.48 14.85
CA GLU A 288 -15.06 13.97 16.21
C GLU A 288 -13.69 13.55 16.78
N SER A 289 -12.88 12.76 16.04
CA SER A 289 -11.55 12.37 16.50
C SER A 289 -10.66 13.60 16.72
N ASP A 290 -10.13 13.75 17.93
CA ASP A 290 -9.19 14.82 18.29
C ASP A 290 -7.92 14.75 17.44
N PHE A 291 -7.39 13.53 17.25
CA PHE A 291 -6.19 13.32 16.44
C PHE A 291 -6.42 13.69 14.96
N LEU A 292 -7.51 13.23 14.37
CA LEU A 292 -7.84 13.57 12.98
C LEU A 292 -8.11 15.07 12.83
N GLY A 293 -8.76 15.69 13.81
CA GLY A 293 -8.97 17.14 13.90
C GLY A 293 -7.66 17.91 13.93
N GLN A 294 -6.71 17.49 14.76
CA GLN A 294 -5.37 18.07 14.83
C GLN A 294 -4.63 17.97 13.48
N VAL A 295 -4.67 16.81 12.83
CA VAL A 295 -4.04 16.62 11.51
C VAL A 295 -4.66 17.57 10.48
N ARG A 296 -6.00 17.62 10.40
CA ARG A 296 -6.73 18.51 9.47
C ARG A 296 -6.38 19.98 9.70
N ALA A 297 -6.41 20.43 10.96
CA ALA A 297 -6.08 21.82 11.33
C ALA A 297 -4.64 22.17 10.94
N GLY A 298 -3.67 21.29 11.23
CA GLY A 298 -2.27 21.50 10.86
C GLY A 298 -2.07 21.56 9.34
N MET A 299 -2.78 20.71 8.57
CA MET A 299 -2.72 20.76 7.10
C MET A 299 -3.30 22.05 6.54
N ILE A 300 -4.42 22.55 7.07
CA ILE A 300 -5.02 23.84 6.68
C ILE A 300 -4.13 25.01 7.01
N ALA A 301 -3.47 24.98 8.18
CA ALA A 301 -2.55 26.01 8.62
C ALA A 301 -1.19 25.98 7.88
N GLY A 302 -0.91 24.94 7.11
CA GLY A 302 0.41 24.74 6.49
C GLY A 302 1.47 24.24 7.46
N GLU A 303 1.07 23.74 8.63
CA GLU A 303 1.91 23.23 9.70
C GLU A 303 1.66 21.73 9.94
N PRO A 304 2.02 20.84 8.98
CA PRO A 304 1.80 19.42 9.12
C PRO A 304 2.64 18.83 10.26
N LEU A 305 2.19 17.72 10.83
CA LEU A 305 2.92 17.02 11.89
C LEU A 305 4.35 16.68 11.44
N PRO A 306 5.34 16.69 12.36
CA PRO A 306 6.75 16.44 12.02
C PRO A 306 6.97 15.14 11.24
N ARG A 307 6.21 14.09 11.56
CA ARG A 307 6.29 12.79 10.89
C ARG A 307 5.84 12.81 9.42
N CYS A 308 5.09 13.82 9.00
CA CYS A 308 4.72 14.00 7.59
C CYS A 308 5.94 14.23 6.69
N ARG A 309 7.10 14.62 7.24
CA ARG A 309 8.38 14.74 6.51
C ARG A 309 8.93 13.38 6.05
N GLU A 310 8.47 12.30 6.65
CA GLU A 310 8.88 10.93 6.32
C GLU A 310 8.00 10.30 5.21
N CYS A 311 7.13 11.10 4.59
CA CYS A 311 6.15 10.64 3.62
C CYS A 311 6.80 10.02 2.37
N SER A 312 6.11 9.01 1.81
CA SER A 312 6.53 8.39 0.55
C SER A 312 6.35 9.34 -0.64
N PRO A 313 7.33 9.44 -1.56
CA PRO A 313 7.19 10.19 -2.81
C PRO A 313 5.95 9.81 -3.63
N ASN A 314 5.57 8.54 -3.67
CA ASN A 314 4.37 8.07 -4.36
C ASN A 314 3.09 8.67 -3.77
N ILE A 315 2.99 8.76 -2.44
CA ILE A 315 1.85 9.41 -1.77
C ILE A 315 1.82 10.90 -2.12
N LEU A 316 2.97 11.58 -2.04
CA LEU A 316 3.07 13.01 -2.36
C LEU A 316 2.74 13.30 -3.85
N ALA A 317 3.14 12.41 -4.76
CA ALA A 317 2.80 12.53 -6.18
C ALA A 317 1.28 12.42 -6.39
N HIS A 318 0.62 11.47 -5.74
CA HIS A 318 -0.83 11.30 -5.80
C HIS A 318 -1.57 12.53 -5.25
N GLU A 319 -1.15 13.05 -4.10
CA GLU A 319 -1.74 14.24 -3.49
C GLU A 319 -1.59 15.50 -4.38
N ARG A 320 -0.46 15.65 -5.06
CA ARG A 320 -0.28 16.73 -6.06
C ARG A 320 -1.30 16.64 -7.19
N HIS A 321 -1.57 15.43 -7.68
CA HIS A 321 -2.57 15.22 -8.73
C HIS A 321 -3.98 15.61 -8.25
N ILE A 322 -4.40 15.17 -7.06
CA ILE A 322 -5.68 15.54 -6.47
C ILE A 322 -5.80 17.06 -6.33
N ARG A 323 -4.77 17.73 -5.84
CA ARG A 323 -4.75 19.19 -5.67
C ARG A 323 -4.87 19.92 -7.00
N SER A 324 -4.15 19.48 -8.02
CA SER A 324 -4.26 20.06 -9.36
C SER A 324 -5.70 20.02 -9.86
N HIS A 325 -6.37 18.89 -9.70
CA HIS A 325 -7.76 18.73 -10.09
C HIS A 325 -8.71 19.62 -9.27
N LEU A 326 -8.54 19.71 -7.95
CA LEU A 326 -9.34 20.61 -7.10
C LEU A 326 -9.21 22.06 -7.55
N ARG A 327 -7.99 22.52 -7.85
CA ARG A 327 -7.76 23.90 -8.36
C ARG A 327 -8.44 24.15 -9.71
N GLU A 328 -8.58 23.14 -10.57
CA GLU A 328 -9.33 23.26 -11.83
C GLU A 328 -10.83 23.41 -11.59
N VAL A 329 -11.37 22.59 -10.68
CA VAL A 329 -12.82 22.57 -10.37
C VAL A 329 -13.26 23.81 -9.55
N MET A 330 -12.36 24.36 -8.70
CA MET A 330 -12.64 25.51 -7.86
C MET A 330 -12.32 26.86 -8.52
N LYS A 331 -11.94 26.88 -9.79
CA LYS A 331 -11.80 28.15 -10.53
C LYS A 331 -13.19 28.82 -10.64
N PRO A 332 -13.29 30.11 -10.31
CA PRO A 332 -14.55 30.85 -10.36
C PRO A 332 -15.09 30.95 -11.80
#